data_33769641e12fd5c3ec1810fc731e59d9
#
_entry.id   33769641e12fd5c3ec1810fc731e59d9
#
_cell.length_a   1.000
_cell.length_b   1.000
_cell.length_c   1.000
_cell.angle_alpha   90.00
_cell.angle_beta   90.00
_cell.angle_gamma   90.00
#
_symmetry.space_group_name_H-M   'P 1'
#
loop_
_entity.id
_entity.type
_entity.pdbx_description
1 polymer ?
#
loop_
_entity_poly.entity_id
_entity_poly.type
_entity_poly.pdbx_seq_one_letter_code
_entity_poly.pdbx_strand_id
1 'polypeptide(L)'
;NLIKKILKKNLKKKKNIKIITNQSFISLNNNNNFVDTFFNDYKITSSLLVAADGKKSSIRNKLKLPIFKKNYNHKAIVVNFHHTKDHKNTACELFFKSGPLAILPMKKIKKNLFSSSVIWSNENSFISNLEKVNKSFLKLILQEKIYLYVGDIEEIVNSQTFDLSAHINFKFYDQRLLFIGDSAHSIHPIAGQGWNLGVRDIKNCYQALSEAQTLGLDIGSAFVCKKYNDLCYHDAFNLYQITDKLNSIFINDSFFVNSLRSLGFNFIEKNKKIKKFITNYAMGLN
;
A
#
# COMPACT_ATOMS: atom_id res chain seq x y z
N ASN A 1 -0.78 -3.98 -14.52
CA ASN A 1 -0.47 -5.41 -14.45
C ASN A 1 0.81 -5.85 -15.18
N LEU A 2 1.58 -4.88 -15.74
CA LEU A 2 2.83 -5.13 -16.43
C LEU A 2 3.90 -5.68 -15.47
N ILE A 3 4.06 -5.07 -14.30
CA ILE A 3 5.02 -5.48 -13.27
C ILE A 3 4.80 -6.95 -12.88
N LYS A 4 3.56 -7.35 -12.60
CA LYS A 4 3.21 -8.74 -12.26
C LYS A 4 3.58 -9.72 -13.39
N LYS A 5 3.35 -9.33 -14.66
CA LYS A 5 3.74 -10.17 -15.83
C LYS A 5 5.25 -10.33 -15.92
N ILE A 6 6.01 -9.23 -15.75
CA ILE A 6 7.48 -9.24 -15.80
C ILE A 6 8.06 -10.09 -14.67
N LEU A 7 7.60 -9.89 -13.44
CA LEU A 7 8.03 -10.67 -12.28
C LEU A 7 7.76 -12.18 -12.49
N LYS A 8 6.54 -12.54 -12.89
CA LYS A 8 6.18 -13.94 -13.17
C LYS A 8 7.05 -14.56 -14.26
N LYS A 9 7.36 -13.81 -15.34
CA LYS A 9 8.26 -14.25 -16.41
C LYS A 9 9.68 -14.49 -15.89
N ASN A 10 10.20 -13.61 -15.04
CA ASN A 10 11.54 -13.72 -14.49
C ASN A 10 11.64 -14.87 -13.46
N LEU A 11 10.64 -15.03 -12.60
CA LEU A 11 10.58 -16.14 -11.64
C LEU A 11 10.59 -17.52 -12.32
N LYS A 12 9.85 -17.68 -13.43
CA LYS A 12 9.83 -18.93 -14.20
C LYS A 12 11.18 -19.34 -14.77
N LYS A 13 12.12 -18.40 -14.93
CA LYS A 13 13.48 -18.67 -15.43
C LYS A 13 14.44 -19.18 -14.35
N LYS A 14 14.07 -19.08 -13.08
CA LYS A 14 14.90 -19.46 -11.94
C LYS A 14 14.67 -20.93 -11.59
N LYS A 15 15.70 -21.78 -11.72
CA LYS A 15 15.61 -23.24 -11.48
C LYS A 15 15.32 -23.58 -10.01
N ASN A 16 15.72 -22.70 -9.08
CA ASN A 16 15.53 -22.87 -7.62
C ASN A 16 14.17 -22.33 -7.12
N ILE A 17 13.28 -21.89 -8.01
CA ILE A 17 11.96 -21.38 -7.64
C ILE A 17 10.88 -22.25 -8.24
N LYS A 18 10.03 -22.85 -7.40
CA LYS A 18 8.83 -23.57 -7.79
C LYS A 18 7.60 -22.69 -7.58
N ILE A 19 6.85 -22.41 -8.65
CA ILE A 19 5.59 -21.65 -8.58
C ILE A 19 4.43 -22.62 -8.57
N ILE A 20 3.65 -22.59 -7.51
CA ILE A 20 2.46 -23.42 -7.31
C ILE A 20 1.25 -22.49 -7.34
N THR A 21 0.22 -22.84 -8.09
CA THR A 21 -1.00 -22.03 -8.28
C THR A 21 -2.24 -22.85 -7.94
N ASN A 22 -3.37 -22.18 -7.75
CA ASN A 22 -4.67 -22.80 -7.48
C ASN A 22 -4.69 -23.60 -6.16
N GLN A 23 -3.94 -23.12 -5.17
CA GLN A 23 -3.89 -23.70 -3.85
C GLN A 23 -4.36 -22.68 -2.81
N SER A 24 -5.18 -23.13 -1.88
CA SER A 24 -5.62 -22.35 -0.74
C SER A 24 -4.93 -22.83 0.53
N PHE A 25 -4.47 -21.89 1.33
CA PHE A 25 -3.91 -22.17 2.64
C PHE A 25 -5.01 -22.69 3.59
N ILE A 26 -4.74 -23.76 4.30
CA ILE A 26 -5.65 -24.36 5.28
C ILE A 26 -5.15 -24.11 6.71
N SER A 27 -3.91 -24.52 6.97
CA SER A 27 -3.31 -24.43 8.30
C SER A 27 -1.80 -24.48 8.24
N LEU A 28 -1.17 -24.19 9.34
CA LEU A 28 0.25 -24.42 9.55
C LEU A 28 0.49 -25.09 10.92
N ASN A 29 1.58 -25.82 11.00
CA ASN A 29 2.13 -26.33 12.25
C ASN A 29 3.63 -26.05 12.26
N ASN A 30 4.09 -25.26 13.22
CA ASN A 30 5.49 -24.87 13.34
C ASN A 30 6.10 -25.44 14.64
N ASN A 31 7.36 -25.79 14.54
CA ASN A 31 8.18 -26.23 15.66
C ASN A 31 9.58 -25.56 15.59
N ASN A 32 10.51 -26.00 16.42
CA ASN A 32 11.83 -25.40 16.50
C ASN A 32 12.68 -25.57 15.22
N ASN A 33 12.42 -26.59 14.40
CA ASN A 33 13.28 -26.98 13.29
C ASN A 33 12.67 -26.63 11.91
N PHE A 34 11.35 -26.70 11.77
CA PHE A 34 10.65 -26.46 10.50
C PHE A 34 9.22 -25.95 10.71
N VAL A 35 8.62 -25.50 9.63
CA VAL A 35 7.19 -25.17 9.54
C VAL A 35 6.53 -26.03 8.47
N ASP A 36 5.47 -26.75 8.85
CA ASP A 36 4.59 -27.46 7.94
C ASP A 36 3.43 -26.58 7.55
N THR A 37 3.27 -26.36 6.26
CA THR A 37 2.17 -25.57 5.70
C THR A 37 1.26 -26.47 4.90
N PHE A 38 -0.02 -26.49 5.25
CA PHE A 38 -1.03 -27.35 4.64
C PHE A 38 -1.87 -26.55 3.65
N PHE A 39 -1.97 -27.09 2.45
CA PHE A 39 -2.80 -26.60 1.36
C PHE A 39 -3.86 -27.64 0.99
N ASN A 40 -4.77 -27.32 0.05
CA ASN A 40 -5.84 -28.25 -0.32
C ASN A 40 -5.34 -29.64 -0.71
N ASP A 41 -4.29 -29.72 -1.52
CA ASP A 41 -3.87 -30.97 -2.14
C ASP A 41 -2.51 -31.48 -1.63
N TYR A 42 -1.79 -30.69 -0.84
CA TYR A 42 -0.47 -31.11 -0.35
C TYR A 42 0.03 -30.30 0.84
N LYS A 43 1.10 -30.81 1.41
CA LYS A 43 1.85 -30.23 2.51
C LYS A 43 3.23 -29.78 2.02
N ILE A 44 3.71 -28.64 2.52
CA ILE A 44 5.08 -28.18 2.33
C ILE A 44 5.75 -28.07 3.69
N THR A 45 6.88 -28.73 3.86
CA THR A 45 7.78 -28.56 5.00
C THR A 45 8.91 -27.62 4.60
N SER A 46 9.15 -26.56 5.38
CA SER A 46 10.17 -25.57 5.10
C SER A 46 10.87 -25.05 6.36
N SER A 47 12.09 -24.53 6.22
CA SER A 47 12.82 -23.91 7.33
C SER A 47 12.20 -22.57 7.74
N LEU A 48 11.55 -21.86 6.81
CA LEU A 48 10.92 -20.56 7.04
C LEU A 48 9.69 -20.42 6.12
N LEU A 49 8.59 -19.90 6.64
CA LEU A 49 7.43 -19.45 5.89
C LEU A 49 7.42 -17.92 5.82
N VAL A 50 7.19 -17.37 4.64
CA VAL A 50 7.00 -15.92 4.45
C VAL A 50 5.57 -15.68 3.98
N ALA A 51 4.76 -15.06 4.84
CA ALA A 51 3.39 -14.69 4.55
C ALA A 51 3.37 -13.34 3.81
N ALA A 52 2.94 -13.36 2.55
CA ALA A 52 2.73 -12.17 1.71
C ALA A 52 1.33 -12.21 1.06
N ASP A 53 0.35 -12.72 1.81
CA ASP A 53 -1.02 -13.03 1.37
C ASP A 53 -1.99 -11.85 1.50
N GLY A 54 -1.45 -10.65 1.76
CA GLY A 54 -2.16 -9.39 1.69
C GLY A 54 -2.97 -9.02 2.94
N LYS A 55 -3.74 -7.95 2.83
CA LYS A 55 -4.46 -7.29 3.92
C LYS A 55 -5.38 -8.24 4.72
N LYS A 56 -6.03 -9.18 4.06
CA LYS A 56 -6.92 -10.18 4.68
C LYS A 56 -6.18 -11.49 4.98
N SER A 57 -4.88 -11.41 5.33
CA SER A 57 -4.02 -12.57 5.57
C SER A 57 -4.72 -13.72 6.30
N SER A 58 -4.84 -14.84 5.63
CA SER A 58 -5.41 -16.07 6.18
C SER A 58 -4.48 -16.69 7.22
N ILE A 59 -3.17 -16.55 7.01
CA ILE A 59 -2.15 -17.04 7.97
C ILE A 59 -2.23 -16.28 9.28
N ARG A 60 -2.26 -14.93 9.22
CA ARG A 60 -2.43 -14.09 10.41
C ARG A 60 -3.71 -14.39 11.16
N ASN A 61 -4.82 -14.54 10.45
CA ASN A 61 -6.12 -14.83 11.04
C ASN A 61 -6.16 -16.20 11.72
N LYS A 62 -5.54 -17.22 11.10
CA LYS A 62 -5.44 -18.57 11.66
C LYS A 62 -4.67 -18.59 12.97
N LEU A 63 -3.58 -17.80 13.05
CA LEU A 63 -2.76 -17.68 14.26
C LEU A 63 -3.35 -16.71 15.30
N LYS A 64 -4.46 -16.04 15.00
CA LYS A 64 -5.12 -15.05 15.88
C LYS A 64 -4.12 -14.00 16.39
N LEU A 65 -3.18 -13.58 15.54
CA LEU A 65 -2.17 -12.59 15.93
C LEU A 65 -2.81 -11.24 16.25
N PRO A 66 -2.40 -10.58 17.34
CA PRO A 66 -2.93 -9.28 17.70
C PRO A 66 -2.50 -8.21 16.68
N ILE A 67 -3.46 -7.33 16.35
CA ILE A 67 -3.27 -6.22 15.41
C ILE A 67 -3.88 -4.93 15.97
N PHE A 68 -3.25 -3.81 15.69
CA PHE A 68 -3.96 -2.53 15.70
C PHE A 68 -4.74 -2.40 14.40
N LYS A 69 -6.02 -2.14 14.49
CA LYS A 69 -6.88 -1.94 13.32
C LYS A 69 -7.68 -0.67 13.45
N LYS A 70 -7.74 0.11 12.38
CA LYS A 70 -8.58 1.31 12.26
C LYS A 70 -9.43 1.22 11.00
N ASN A 71 -10.74 1.37 11.17
CA ASN A 71 -11.68 1.57 10.08
C ASN A 71 -11.97 3.06 9.95
N TYR A 72 -11.88 3.59 8.75
CA TYR A 72 -12.08 5.03 8.52
C TYR A 72 -13.53 5.40 8.20
N ASN A 73 -14.43 4.42 8.02
CA ASN A 73 -15.78 4.58 7.47
C ASN A 73 -15.79 5.32 6.12
N HIS A 74 -14.68 5.22 5.39
CA HIS A 74 -14.47 5.77 4.07
C HIS A 74 -14.20 4.65 3.07
N LYS A 75 -14.55 4.90 1.83
CA LYS A 75 -14.14 4.14 0.65
C LYS A 75 -13.28 5.00 -0.26
N ALA A 76 -12.48 4.35 -1.08
CA ALA A 76 -11.84 4.98 -2.23
C ALA A 76 -12.44 4.45 -3.52
N ILE A 77 -12.72 5.34 -4.47
CA ILE A 77 -12.96 4.97 -5.86
C ILE A 77 -11.71 5.23 -6.68
N VAL A 78 -11.28 4.22 -7.41
CA VAL A 78 -10.19 4.32 -8.40
C VAL A 78 -10.83 4.38 -9.77
N VAL A 79 -10.56 5.45 -10.51
CA VAL A 79 -11.12 5.68 -11.85
C VAL A 79 -9.99 5.89 -12.83
N ASN A 80 -9.89 5.04 -13.85
CA ASN A 80 -8.97 5.23 -14.97
C ASN A 80 -9.71 5.90 -16.13
N PHE A 81 -9.12 6.92 -16.70
CA PHE A 81 -9.78 7.73 -17.73
C PHE A 81 -8.77 8.32 -18.74
N HIS A 82 -9.29 8.71 -19.90
CA HIS A 82 -8.56 9.43 -20.94
C HIS A 82 -8.95 10.90 -20.93
N HIS A 83 -7.98 11.79 -21.24
CA HIS A 83 -8.17 13.25 -21.16
C HIS A 83 -7.26 14.00 -22.12
N THR A 84 -7.53 15.30 -22.31
CA THR A 84 -6.91 16.12 -23.37
C THR A 84 -5.64 16.85 -22.92
N LYS A 85 -5.52 17.28 -21.66
CA LYS A 85 -4.41 18.11 -21.18
C LYS A 85 -3.22 17.26 -20.77
N ASP A 86 -2.01 17.66 -21.18
CA ASP A 86 -0.78 16.97 -20.79
C ASP A 86 -0.53 17.07 -19.28
N HIS A 87 -0.47 15.92 -18.62
CA HIS A 87 -0.17 15.81 -17.18
C HIS A 87 1.32 15.99 -16.85
N LYS A 88 2.21 16.09 -17.86
CA LYS A 88 3.67 16.29 -17.71
C LYS A 88 4.33 15.32 -16.73
N ASN A 89 3.78 14.11 -16.61
CA ASN A 89 4.17 13.06 -15.63
C ASN A 89 4.14 13.55 -14.17
N THR A 90 3.28 14.51 -13.87
CA THR A 90 3.12 15.07 -12.53
C THR A 90 1.90 14.45 -11.84
N ALA A 91 2.09 13.91 -10.66
CA ALA A 91 1.01 13.51 -9.78
C ALA A 91 0.54 14.72 -8.96
N CYS A 92 -0.77 14.84 -8.76
CA CYS A 92 -1.38 15.88 -7.92
C CYS A 92 -2.25 15.22 -6.85
N GLU A 93 -2.26 15.78 -5.64
CA GLU A 93 -3.16 15.35 -4.57
C GLU A 93 -3.92 16.56 -4.06
N LEU A 94 -5.25 16.50 -4.12
CA LEU A 94 -6.18 17.55 -3.72
C LEU A 94 -6.82 17.12 -2.41
N PHE A 95 -6.75 17.96 -1.41
CA PHE A 95 -7.32 17.68 -0.09
C PHE A 95 -8.67 18.39 0.06
N PHE A 96 -9.74 17.64 -0.13
CA PHE A 96 -11.10 18.10 0.15
C PHE A 96 -11.48 17.77 1.60
N LYS A 97 -12.44 18.50 2.17
CA LYS A 97 -13.01 18.22 3.50
C LYS A 97 -13.57 16.79 3.59
N SER A 98 -14.14 16.31 2.50
CA SER A 98 -14.70 14.95 2.38
C SER A 98 -13.66 13.85 2.19
N GLY A 99 -12.39 14.20 2.00
CA GLY A 99 -11.28 13.27 1.80
C GLY A 99 -10.39 13.62 0.61
N PRO A 100 -9.19 13.05 0.51
CA PRO A 100 -8.23 13.35 -0.53
C PRO A 100 -8.64 12.76 -1.89
N LEU A 101 -8.25 13.47 -2.96
CA LEU A 101 -8.35 13.05 -4.35
C LEU A 101 -6.97 13.15 -5.00
N ALA A 102 -6.37 12.02 -5.34
CA ALA A 102 -5.10 11.97 -6.07
C ALA A 102 -5.34 11.77 -7.56
N ILE A 103 -4.60 12.52 -8.40
CA ILE A 103 -4.56 12.37 -9.86
C ILE A 103 -3.18 11.82 -10.20
N LEU A 104 -3.13 10.62 -10.74
CA LEU A 104 -1.89 9.90 -11.02
C LEU A 104 -1.69 9.80 -12.54
N PRO A 105 -0.55 10.27 -13.09
CA PRO A 105 -0.26 10.19 -14.51
C PRO A 105 -0.05 8.71 -14.91
N MET A 106 -0.63 8.32 -16.04
CA MET A 106 -0.43 7.01 -16.65
C MET A 106 0.26 7.16 -18.02
N LYS A 107 0.60 6.03 -18.63
CA LYS A 107 1.23 6.03 -19.94
C LYS A 107 0.32 6.72 -20.97
N LYS A 108 0.90 7.67 -21.72
CA LYS A 108 0.24 8.35 -22.84
C LYS A 108 -0.29 7.34 -23.87
N ILE A 109 -1.49 7.58 -24.39
CA ILE A 109 -2.15 6.70 -25.35
C ILE A 109 -1.75 7.04 -26.79
N LYS A 110 -1.92 8.31 -27.20
CA LYS A 110 -1.54 8.83 -28.52
C LYS A 110 -1.32 10.34 -28.46
N LYS A 111 -0.98 10.97 -29.59
CA LYS A 111 -0.85 12.44 -29.68
C LYS A 111 -2.15 13.10 -29.18
N ASN A 112 -2.04 14.04 -28.26
CA ASN A 112 -3.16 14.79 -27.64
C ASN A 112 -4.21 13.91 -26.89
N LEU A 113 -3.85 12.69 -26.51
CA LEU A 113 -4.69 11.86 -25.64
C LEU A 113 -3.83 11.25 -24.54
N PHE A 114 -4.08 11.67 -23.33
CA PHE A 114 -3.38 11.27 -22.12
C PHE A 114 -4.26 10.30 -21.31
N SER A 115 -3.65 9.62 -20.41
CA SER A 115 -4.35 8.73 -19.47
C SER A 115 -3.93 9.03 -18.05
N SER A 116 -4.89 9.08 -17.16
CA SER A 116 -4.64 9.22 -15.72
C SER A 116 -5.53 8.29 -14.90
N SER A 117 -5.14 8.08 -13.66
CA SER A 117 -5.96 7.42 -12.66
C SER A 117 -6.28 8.39 -11.55
N VAL A 118 -7.55 8.52 -11.18
CA VAL A 118 -7.97 9.19 -9.96
C VAL A 118 -8.13 8.15 -8.86
N ILE A 119 -7.64 8.47 -7.66
CA ILE A 119 -7.96 7.78 -6.42
C ILE A 119 -8.67 8.79 -5.54
N TRP A 120 -9.97 8.65 -5.34
CA TRP A 120 -10.77 9.57 -4.55
C TRP A 120 -11.34 8.89 -3.33
N SER A 121 -10.92 9.34 -2.17
CA SER A 121 -11.40 8.86 -0.87
C SER A 121 -12.54 9.75 -0.37
N ASN A 122 -13.62 9.15 0.10
CA ASN A 122 -14.77 9.87 0.65
C ASN A 122 -15.59 8.93 1.56
N GLU A 123 -16.63 9.47 2.19
CA GLU A 123 -17.55 8.69 2.99
C GLU A 123 -18.12 7.48 2.24
N ASN A 124 -18.37 6.40 2.98
CA ASN A 124 -18.89 5.15 2.40
C ASN A 124 -20.17 5.35 1.60
N SER A 125 -21.11 6.15 2.12
CA SER A 125 -22.37 6.46 1.46
C SER A 125 -22.18 7.12 0.11
N PHE A 126 -21.33 8.13 0.05
CA PHE A 126 -21.02 8.89 -1.16
C PHE A 126 -20.39 8.00 -2.25
N ILE A 127 -19.32 7.26 -1.90
CA ILE A 127 -18.63 6.38 -2.87
C ILE A 127 -19.54 5.22 -3.30
N SER A 128 -20.35 4.66 -2.41
CA SER A 128 -21.31 3.60 -2.77
C SER A 128 -22.40 4.10 -3.72
N ASN A 129 -22.77 5.37 -3.66
CA ASN A 129 -23.67 5.98 -4.64
C ASN A 129 -22.94 6.23 -5.97
N LEU A 130 -21.68 6.69 -5.95
CA LEU A 130 -20.86 6.84 -7.17
C LEU A 130 -20.63 5.50 -7.89
N GLU A 131 -20.54 4.41 -7.17
CA GLU A 131 -20.37 3.08 -7.76
C GLU A 131 -21.59 2.65 -8.62
N LYS A 132 -22.78 3.14 -8.27
CA LYS A 132 -24.04 2.81 -8.96
C LYS A 132 -24.34 3.69 -10.17
N VAL A 133 -23.66 4.84 -10.32
CA VAL A 133 -23.93 5.75 -11.45
C VAL A 133 -23.27 5.23 -12.73
N ASN A 134 -23.86 5.63 -13.87
CA ASN A 134 -23.26 5.33 -15.17
C ASN A 134 -21.97 6.13 -15.41
N LYS A 135 -21.15 5.67 -16.36
CA LYS A 135 -19.87 6.30 -16.69
C LYS A 135 -20.00 7.76 -17.12
N SER A 136 -21.08 8.13 -17.78
CA SER A 136 -21.31 9.51 -18.26
C SER A 136 -21.53 10.46 -17.08
N PHE A 137 -22.29 10.07 -16.08
CA PHE A 137 -22.49 10.87 -14.88
C PHE A 137 -21.25 10.94 -14.00
N LEU A 138 -20.51 9.82 -13.85
CA LEU A 138 -19.22 9.80 -13.16
C LEU A 138 -18.21 10.74 -13.85
N LYS A 139 -18.20 10.79 -15.20
CA LYS A 139 -17.39 11.71 -15.99
C LYS A 139 -17.71 13.16 -15.62
N LEU A 140 -18.97 13.55 -15.56
CA LEU A 140 -19.39 14.93 -15.22
C LEU A 140 -18.91 15.32 -13.82
N ILE A 141 -19.10 14.47 -12.82
CA ILE A 141 -18.67 14.74 -11.45
C ILE A 141 -17.14 14.92 -11.38
N LEU A 142 -16.38 14.06 -12.05
CA LEU A 142 -14.92 14.18 -12.08
C LEU A 142 -14.48 15.40 -12.86
N GLN A 143 -15.10 15.68 -14.00
CA GLN A 143 -14.80 16.84 -14.84
C GLN A 143 -14.87 18.15 -14.05
N GLU A 144 -15.92 18.34 -13.27
CA GLU A 144 -16.10 19.51 -12.41
C GLU A 144 -14.92 19.70 -11.42
N LYS A 145 -14.45 18.61 -10.83
CA LYS A 145 -13.42 18.66 -9.78
C LYS A 145 -12.00 18.79 -10.29
N ILE A 146 -11.69 18.20 -11.44
CA ILE A 146 -10.30 18.04 -11.90
C ILE A 146 -10.00 18.66 -13.27
N TYR A 147 -10.95 19.40 -13.87
CA TYR A 147 -10.78 20.04 -15.17
C TYR A 147 -9.47 20.84 -15.31
N LEU A 148 -9.15 21.64 -14.29
CA LEU A 148 -7.95 22.47 -14.29
C LEU A 148 -6.66 21.67 -14.44
N TYR A 149 -6.66 20.41 -14.02
CA TYR A 149 -5.48 19.54 -14.03
C TYR A 149 -5.39 18.69 -15.29
N VAL A 150 -6.52 18.19 -15.79
CA VAL A 150 -6.56 17.21 -16.86
C VAL A 150 -7.21 17.69 -18.16
N GLY A 151 -7.87 18.88 -18.14
CA GLY A 151 -8.69 19.35 -19.27
C GLY A 151 -9.95 18.51 -19.42
N ASP A 152 -10.40 18.28 -20.65
CA ASP A 152 -11.61 17.50 -20.90
C ASP A 152 -11.35 16.01 -20.71
N ILE A 153 -12.23 15.37 -19.95
CA ILE A 153 -12.26 13.91 -19.83
C ILE A 153 -12.98 13.38 -21.06
N GLU A 154 -12.28 12.59 -21.87
CA GLU A 154 -12.85 11.97 -23.07
C GLU A 154 -13.67 10.73 -22.71
N GLU A 155 -13.07 9.83 -21.94
CA GLU A 155 -13.66 8.52 -21.63
C GLU A 155 -13.29 8.04 -20.24
N ILE A 156 -14.24 7.46 -19.51
CA ILE A 156 -14.00 6.61 -18.32
C ILE A 156 -13.75 5.18 -18.77
N VAL A 157 -12.51 4.72 -18.64
CA VAL A 157 -12.11 3.36 -19.03
C VAL A 157 -12.72 2.34 -18.07
N ASN A 158 -12.44 2.47 -16.77
CA ASN A 158 -13.00 1.64 -15.73
C ASN A 158 -12.99 2.35 -14.37
N SER A 159 -13.78 1.82 -13.45
CA SER A 159 -13.80 2.24 -12.05
C SER A 159 -13.86 1.02 -11.13
N GLN A 160 -13.31 1.15 -9.92
CA GLN A 160 -13.36 0.13 -8.87
C GLN A 160 -13.32 0.79 -7.50
N THR A 161 -14.05 0.24 -6.53
CA THR A 161 -14.12 0.77 -5.16
C THR A 161 -13.40 -0.14 -4.17
N PHE A 162 -12.89 0.45 -3.09
CA PHE A 162 -12.16 -0.23 -2.03
C PHE A 162 -12.53 0.35 -0.67
N ASP A 163 -12.80 -0.50 0.31
CA ASP A 163 -12.97 -0.09 1.69
C ASP A 163 -11.64 0.37 2.30
N LEU A 164 -11.64 1.53 2.95
CA LEU A 164 -10.45 2.08 3.59
C LEU A 164 -10.37 1.64 5.04
N SER A 165 -9.35 0.88 5.34
CA SER A 165 -8.96 0.56 6.71
C SER A 165 -7.45 0.40 6.78
N ALA A 166 -6.88 0.68 7.93
CA ALA A 166 -5.48 0.43 8.20
C ALA A 166 -5.34 -0.64 9.29
N HIS A 167 -4.24 -1.35 9.28
CA HIS A 167 -3.84 -2.23 10.37
C HIS A 167 -2.32 -2.33 10.44
N ILE A 168 -1.84 -2.69 11.61
CA ILE A 168 -0.45 -3.09 11.83
C ILE A 168 -0.42 -4.23 12.84
N ASN A 169 0.29 -5.31 12.54
CA ASN A 169 0.51 -6.40 13.47
C ASN A 169 1.38 -5.91 14.64
N PHE A 170 1.20 -6.44 15.84
CA PHE A 170 2.06 -6.11 16.98
C PHE A 170 3.50 -6.60 16.80
N LYS A 171 3.69 -7.62 15.98
CA LYS A 171 4.99 -8.13 15.54
C LYS A 171 4.86 -8.66 14.11
N PHE A 172 5.93 -8.57 13.32
CA PHE A 172 5.94 -9.02 11.92
C PHE A 172 6.53 -10.41 11.76
N TYR A 173 6.58 -11.16 12.84
CA TYR A 173 7.08 -12.53 12.84
C TYR A 173 6.36 -13.42 13.87
N ASP A 174 6.50 -14.70 13.67
CA ASP A 174 6.25 -15.73 14.67
C ASP A 174 7.31 -16.82 14.52
N GLN A 175 7.18 -17.96 15.23
CA GLN A 175 8.12 -19.05 15.10
C GLN A 175 8.20 -19.52 13.64
N ARG A 176 9.38 -19.39 13.01
CA ARG A 176 9.64 -19.73 11.60
C ARG A 176 8.69 -19.08 10.60
N LEU A 177 8.19 -17.91 10.91
CA LEU A 177 7.21 -17.20 10.09
C LEU A 177 7.53 -15.71 10.07
N LEU A 178 7.53 -15.11 8.87
CA LEU A 178 7.61 -13.69 8.66
C LEU A 178 6.35 -13.19 7.95
N PHE A 179 5.90 -11.97 8.28
CA PHE A 179 4.85 -11.25 7.57
C PHE A 179 5.46 -10.08 6.80
N ILE A 180 5.13 -9.92 5.52
CA ILE A 180 5.67 -8.90 4.62
C ILE A 180 4.55 -8.14 3.93
N GLY A 181 4.71 -6.81 3.82
CA GLY A 181 3.76 -5.94 3.14
C GLY A 181 2.38 -5.96 3.80
N ASP A 182 1.31 -5.98 3.00
CA ASP A 182 -0.06 -5.88 3.52
C ASP A 182 -0.47 -7.03 4.47
N SER A 183 0.28 -8.12 4.56
CA SER A 183 0.05 -9.15 5.58
C SER A 183 0.55 -8.71 6.96
N ALA A 184 1.57 -7.86 7.04
CA ALA A 184 2.13 -7.29 8.25
C ALA A 184 1.45 -5.98 8.64
N HIS A 185 1.26 -5.10 7.66
CA HIS A 185 0.73 -3.75 7.84
C HIS A 185 0.01 -3.26 6.59
N SER A 186 -1.04 -2.48 6.78
CA SER A 186 -1.73 -1.74 5.72
C SER A 186 -2.01 -0.34 6.24
N ILE A 187 -1.46 0.66 5.59
CA ILE A 187 -1.57 2.06 6.01
C ILE A 187 -2.65 2.79 5.21
N HIS A 188 -3.07 3.98 5.67
CA HIS A 188 -3.97 4.83 4.89
C HIS A 188 -3.35 5.18 3.53
N PRO A 189 -4.09 5.14 2.41
CA PRO A 189 -3.54 5.35 1.06
C PRO A 189 -3.07 6.77 0.77
N ILE A 190 -3.25 7.71 1.69
CA ILE A 190 -2.73 9.07 1.59
C ILE A 190 -1.22 9.04 1.28
N ALA A 191 -0.79 9.82 0.32
CA ALA A 191 0.59 9.83 -0.18
C ALA A 191 1.10 8.52 -0.83
N GLY A 192 0.26 7.51 -1.05
CA GLY A 192 0.60 6.32 -1.84
C GLY A 192 1.74 5.43 -1.31
N GLN A 193 2.04 5.47 0.00
CA GLN A 193 3.25 4.87 0.59
C GLN A 193 3.20 3.35 0.84
N GLY A 194 2.01 2.71 0.73
CA GLY A 194 1.85 1.29 1.08
C GLY A 194 2.76 0.36 0.26
N TRP A 195 2.87 0.58 -1.06
CA TRP A 195 3.76 -0.18 -1.92
C TRP A 195 5.24 0.00 -1.55
N ASN A 196 5.67 1.23 -1.31
CA ASN A 196 7.05 1.56 -0.96
C ASN A 196 7.46 0.88 0.35
N LEU A 197 6.57 0.88 1.34
CA LEU A 197 6.78 0.21 2.62
C LEU A 197 6.96 -1.30 2.43
N GLY A 198 6.10 -1.95 1.65
CA GLY A 198 6.23 -3.37 1.34
C GLY A 198 7.53 -3.73 0.60
N VAL A 199 8.05 -2.84 -0.27
CA VAL A 199 9.35 -3.03 -0.92
C VAL A 199 10.50 -2.91 0.09
N ARG A 200 10.39 -2.00 1.07
CA ARG A 200 11.38 -1.91 2.16
C ARG A 200 11.38 -3.16 3.03
N ASP A 201 10.23 -3.75 3.31
CA ASP A 201 10.15 -5.04 4.01
C ASP A 201 10.91 -6.14 3.27
N ILE A 202 10.74 -6.23 1.94
CA ILE A 202 11.45 -7.21 1.12
C ILE A 202 12.96 -7.00 1.21
N LYS A 203 13.44 -5.75 1.13
CA LYS A 203 14.85 -5.41 1.30
C LYS A 203 15.40 -5.85 2.65
N ASN A 204 14.68 -5.53 3.73
CA ASN A 204 15.07 -5.85 5.10
C ASN A 204 15.01 -7.36 5.38
N CYS A 205 14.02 -8.05 4.81
CA CYS A 205 13.94 -9.50 4.86
C CYS A 205 15.16 -10.13 4.16
N TYR A 206 15.48 -9.69 2.95
CA TYR A 206 16.66 -10.15 2.23
C TYR A 206 17.94 -9.91 3.04
N GLN A 207 18.10 -8.74 3.65
CA GLN A 207 19.24 -8.41 4.49
C GLN A 207 19.34 -9.38 5.68
N ALA A 208 18.27 -9.55 6.47
CA ALA A 208 18.27 -10.42 7.65
C ALA A 208 18.59 -11.88 7.30
N LEU A 209 18.00 -12.39 6.20
CA LEU A 209 18.24 -13.77 5.77
C LEU A 209 19.64 -13.97 5.17
N SER A 210 20.16 -13.02 4.39
CA SER A 210 21.52 -13.10 3.81
C SER A 210 22.59 -13.06 4.89
N GLU A 211 22.45 -12.19 5.88
CA GLU A 211 23.38 -12.14 7.02
C GLU A 211 23.34 -13.45 7.83
N ALA A 212 22.14 -13.99 8.08
CA ALA A 212 21.98 -15.27 8.76
C ALA A 212 22.67 -16.40 8.00
N GLN A 213 22.50 -16.45 6.68
CA GLN A 213 23.13 -17.46 5.83
C GLN A 213 24.66 -17.33 5.83
N THR A 214 25.20 -16.10 5.76
CA THR A 214 26.65 -15.86 5.81
C THR A 214 27.25 -16.31 7.14
N LEU A 215 26.51 -16.19 8.24
CA LEU A 215 26.93 -16.59 9.58
C LEU A 215 26.64 -18.07 9.88
N GLY A 216 26.09 -18.83 8.95
CA GLY A 216 25.70 -20.24 9.16
C GLY A 216 24.54 -20.40 10.14
N LEU A 217 23.74 -19.36 10.37
CA LEU A 217 22.60 -19.41 11.28
C LEU A 217 21.36 -20.04 10.59
N ASP A 218 20.51 -20.66 11.39
CA ASP A 218 19.20 -21.12 10.93
C ASP A 218 18.30 -19.93 10.58
N ILE A 219 17.95 -19.79 9.29
CA ILE A 219 17.15 -18.69 8.76
C ILE A 219 15.75 -18.58 9.37
N GLY A 220 15.23 -19.67 9.93
CA GLY A 220 13.93 -19.70 10.61
C GLY A 220 14.03 -19.52 12.12
N SER A 221 15.24 -19.33 12.67
CA SER A 221 15.42 -19.16 14.12
C SER A 221 14.69 -17.90 14.63
N ALA A 222 14.30 -17.93 15.90
CA ALA A 222 13.65 -16.78 16.54
C ALA A 222 14.52 -15.52 16.50
N PHE A 223 15.84 -15.68 16.57
CA PHE A 223 16.79 -14.58 16.46
C PHE A 223 16.70 -13.88 15.10
N VAL A 224 16.72 -14.63 14.00
CA VAL A 224 16.66 -14.09 12.64
C VAL A 224 15.29 -13.48 12.35
N CYS A 225 14.20 -14.13 12.77
CA CYS A 225 12.85 -13.60 12.63
C CYS A 225 12.67 -12.29 13.41
N LYS A 226 13.20 -12.23 14.64
CA LYS A 226 13.18 -10.98 15.44
C LYS A 226 14.03 -9.89 14.78
N LYS A 227 15.21 -10.20 14.26
CA LYS A 227 16.05 -9.22 13.54
C LYS A 227 15.31 -8.58 12.36
N TYR A 228 14.60 -9.36 11.55
CA TYR A 228 13.74 -8.84 10.50
C TYR A 228 12.69 -7.86 11.06
N ASN A 229 12.00 -8.25 12.12
CA ASN A 229 11.03 -7.38 12.78
C ASN A 229 11.63 -6.05 13.21
N ASP A 230 12.79 -6.09 13.88
CA ASP A 230 13.45 -4.90 14.41
C ASP A 230 13.88 -3.94 13.27
N LEU A 231 14.21 -4.45 12.09
CA LEU A 231 14.50 -3.66 10.89
C LEU A 231 13.26 -3.01 10.25
N CYS A 232 12.07 -3.59 10.43
CA CYS A 232 10.86 -3.17 9.72
C CYS A 232 9.85 -2.43 10.60
N TYR A 233 9.68 -2.86 11.85
CA TYR A 233 8.54 -2.50 12.68
C TYR A 233 8.45 -0.99 12.94
N HIS A 234 9.55 -0.36 13.33
CA HIS A 234 9.56 1.07 13.69
C HIS A 234 9.23 1.97 12.48
N ASP A 235 9.77 1.65 11.30
CA ASP A 235 9.45 2.40 10.08
C ASP A 235 7.97 2.26 9.71
N ALA A 236 7.45 1.05 9.73
CA ALA A 236 6.05 0.77 9.44
C ALA A 236 5.10 1.43 10.45
N PHE A 237 5.42 1.36 11.75
CA PHE A 237 4.62 1.96 12.81
C PHE A 237 4.61 3.49 12.71
N ASN A 238 5.76 4.10 12.48
CA ASN A 238 5.86 5.54 12.29
C ASN A 238 5.04 5.99 11.07
N LEU A 239 5.15 5.29 9.95
CA LEU A 239 4.40 5.64 8.75
C LEU A 239 2.89 5.42 8.93
N TYR A 240 2.49 4.36 9.65
CA TYR A 240 1.09 4.14 10.06
C TYR A 240 0.56 5.34 10.84
N GLN A 241 1.30 5.81 11.85
CA GLN A 241 0.93 6.96 12.68
C GLN A 241 0.88 8.27 11.88
N ILE A 242 1.88 8.51 11.02
CA ILE A 242 1.94 9.73 10.19
C ILE A 242 0.75 9.79 9.24
N THR A 243 0.46 8.71 8.52
CA THR A 243 -0.64 8.68 7.54
C THR A 243 -2.00 8.79 8.22
N ASP A 244 -2.16 8.22 9.40
CA ASP A 244 -3.39 8.32 10.19
C ASP A 244 -3.61 9.75 10.71
N LYS A 245 -2.58 10.38 11.27
CA LYS A 245 -2.63 11.75 11.74
C LYS A 245 -2.85 12.76 10.61
N LEU A 246 -2.16 12.58 9.47
CA LEU A 246 -2.39 13.39 8.28
C LEU A 246 -3.86 13.36 7.86
N ASN A 247 -4.43 12.17 7.72
CA ASN A 247 -5.84 12.02 7.38
C ASN A 247 -6.74 12.77 8.38
N SER A 248 -6.48 12.63 9.67
CA SER A 248 -7.24 13.30 10.73
C SER A 248 -7.14 14.83 10.68
N ILE A 249 -5.95 15.38 10.34
CA ILE A 249 -5.73 16.83 10.20
C ILE A 249 -6.53 17.40 9.01
N PHE A 250 -6.65 16.67 7.91
CA PHE A 250 -7.37 17.14 6.73
C PHE A 250 -8.88 17.04 6.86
N ILE A 251 -9.39 16.05 7.60
CA ILE A 251 -10.84 15.88 7.84
C ILE A 251 -11.35 16.86 8.92
N ASN A 252 -10.51 17.24 9.86
CA ASN A 252 -10.91 18.13 10.95
C ASN A 252 -11.07 19.58 10.47
N ASP A 253 -12.27 20.14 10.65
CA ASP A 253 -12.68 21.45 10.14
C ASP A 253 -12.64 22.55 11.23
N SER A 254 -12.04 22.28 12.39
CA SER A 254 -11.93 23.32 13.43
C SER A 254 -11.05 24.48 12.96
N PHE A 255 -11.44 25.72 13.29
CA PHE A 255 -10.69 26.94 12.96
C PHE A 255 -9.23 26.86 13.40
N PHE A 256 -8.99 26.30 14.58
CA PHE A 256 -7.65 26.15 15.15
C PHE A 256 -6.79 25.19 14.31
N VAL A 257 -7.33 24.03 13.90
CA VAL A 257 -6.63 23.05 13.06
C VAL A 257 -6.35 23.62 11.66
N ASN A 258 -7.30 24.36 11.09
CA ASN A 258 -7.12 25.04 9.80
C ASN A 258 -5.98 26.07 9.82
N SER A 259 -5.91 26.86 10.89
CA SER A 259 -4.84 27.84 11.10
C SER A 259 -3.47 27.19 11.26
N LEU A 260 -3.38 26.15 12.11
CA LEU A 260 -2.14 25.37 12.30
C LEU A 260 -1.70 24.67 11.01
N ARG A 261 -2.63 24.13 10.23
CA ARG A 261 -2.34 23.50 8.93
C ARG A 261 -1.74 24.50 7.95
N SER A 262 -2.35 25.70 7.83
CA SER A 262 -1.84 26.77 6.96
C SER A 262 -0.44 27.23 7.37
N LEU A 263 -0.22 27.46 8.67
CA LEU A 263 1.10 27.84 9.19
C LEU A 263 2.14 26.73 8.95
N GLY A 264 1.77 25.46 9.17
CA GLY A 264 2.65 24.31 8.97
C GLY A 264 3.09 24.18 7.51
N PHE A 265 2.16 24.29 6.56
CA PHE A 265 2.50 24.24 5.12
C PHE A 265 3.37 25.42 4.70
N ASN A 266 3.06 26.63 5.12
CA ASN A 266 3.88 27.81 4.85
C ASN A 266 5.31 27.65 5.42
N PHE A 267 5.44 27.06 6.61
CA PHE A 267 6.73 26.78 7.21
C PHE A 267 7.55 25.75 6.43
N ILE A 268 6.91 24.66 6.02
CA ILE A 268 7.55 23.61 5.19
C ILE A 268 7.96 24.19 3.83
N GLU A 269 7.09 24.98 3.20
CA GLU A 269 7.37 25.57 1.88
C GLU A 269 8.57 26.53 1.91
N LYS A 270 8.65 27.36 2.95
CA LYS A 270 9.75 28.30 3.16
C LYS A 270 11.07 27.60 3.54
N ASN A 271 11.02 26.41 4.13
CA ASN A 271 12.20 25.71 4.60
C ASN A 271 12.62 24.57 3.66
N LYS A 272 13.52 24.89 2.70
CA LYS A 272 14.01 23.94 1.70
C LYS A 272 14.64 22.67 2.30
N LYS A 273 15.29 22.74 3.48
CA LYS A 273 15.91 21.58 4.13
C LYS A 273 14.85 20.61 4.65
N ILE A 274 13.82 21.13 5.34
CA ILE A 274 12.70 20.35 5.86
C ILE A 274 11.92 19.72 4.70
N LYS A 275 11.62 20.51 3.67
CA LYS A 275 10.95 20.01 2.45
C LYS A 275 11.73 18.87 1.82
N LYS A 276 13.05 19.00 1.65
CA LYS A 276 13.92 17.95 1.11
C LYS A 276 13.94 16.70 1.99
N PHE A 277 14.03 16.88 3.32
CA PHE A 277 13.99 15.76 4.26
C PHE A 277 12.68 14.97 4.17
N ILE A 278 11.53 15.65 4.21
CA ILE A 278 10.20 15.03 4.09
C ILE A 278 10.09 14.31 2.74
N THR A 279 10.55 14.94 1.64
CA THR A 279 10.51 14.34 0.30
C THR A 279 11.38 13.08 0.23
N ASN A 280 12.61 13.13 0.75
CA ASN A 280 13.51 11.97 0.77
C ASN A 280 12.92 10.82 1.60
N TYR A 281 12.39 11.13 2.79
CA TYR A 281 11.72 10.14 3.63
C TYR A 281 10.53 9.48 2.93
N ALA A 282 9.69 10.28 2.28
CA ALA A 282 8.57 9.78 1.48
C ALA A 282 9.01 8.90 0.31
N MET A 283 10.17 9.19 -0.30
CA MET A 283 10.74 8.39 -1.39
C MET A 283 11.56 7.17 -0.90
N GLY A 284 11.76 7.01 0.42
CA GLY A 284 12.59 5.94 0.97
C GLY A 284 14.08 6.08 0.65
N LEU A 285 14.55 7.32 0.52
CA LEU A 285 15.95 7.68 0.20
C LEU A 285 16.78 8.07 1.45
N ASN A 286 16.33 7.69 2.62
CA ASN A 286 17.05 7.89 3.90
C ASN A 286 17.84 6.63 4.28
#